data_dc53f27ac249484b41aaafb7884fab9a
#
_entry.id   dc53f27ac249484b41aaafb7884fab9a
#
_cell.length_a   1.000
_cell.length_b   1.000
_cell.length_c   1.000
_cell.angle_alpha   90.00
_cell.angle_beta   90.00
_cell.angle_gamma   90.00
#
_symmetry.space_group_name_H-M   'P 1'
#
loop_
_entity.id
_entity.type
_entity.pdbx_description
1 polymer ?
#
loop_
_entity_poly.entity_id
_entity_poly.type
_entity_poly.pdbx_seq_one_letter_code
_entity_poly.pdbx_strand_id
1 'polypeptide(L)'
;AMQISPEQGQLMGFLVELIAAHKTLDIGVYTGYSSLLVALALPDNGRVIACDINAETTAIAQDFWQKAGVAHKIDLRLAPALETLDYLIQQNESNSFDFIFIDADKQNYLNYYERSLTLARPGGLILIDNVLWSGRVANPDEHDKQTVSIRTFNKAIHEDKRVSISLIPIGDGLTLARKH
;
A
#
# COMPACT_ATOMS: atom_id res chain seq x y z
N ALA A 1 13.97 -10.67 2.68
CA ALA A 1 13.90 -9.75 1.53
C ALA A 1 12.85 -8.69 1.85
N MET A 2 13.07 -7.44 1.42
CA MET A 2 12.13 -6.32 1.67
C MET A 2 11.08 -6.16 0.56
N GLN A 3 11.18 -6.91 -0.52
CA GLN A 3 10.20 -6.92 -1.61
C GLN A 3 9.06 -7.90 -1.32
N ILE A 4 7.87 -7.57 -1.79
CA ILE A 4 6.74 -8.50 -1.83
C ILE A 4 7.08 -9.76 -2.65
N SER A 5 6.38 -10.86 -2.37
CA SER A 5 6.56 -12.09 -3.16
C SER A 5 5.96 -11.96 -4.56
N PRO A 6 6.44 -12.75 -5.55
CA PRO A 6 5.85 -12.77 -6.90
C PRO A 6 4.35 -13.08 -6.88
N GLU A 7 3.91 -13.99 -6.03
CA GLU A 7 2.50 -14.37 -5.90
C GLU A 7 1.65 -13.22 -5.37
N GLN A 8 2.18 -12.46 -4.41
CA GLN A 8 1.51 -11.25 -3.89
C GLN A 8 1.40 -10.19 -4.98
N GLY A 9 2.47 -10.00 -5.76
CA GLY A 9 2.46 -9.07 -6.88
C GLY A 9 1.44 -9.45 -7.96
N GLN A 10 1.32 -10.74 -8.30
CA GLN A 10 0.29 -11.24 -9.22
C GLN A 10 -1.12 -11.00 -8.67
N LEU A 11 -1.34 -11.25 -7.37
CA LEU A 11 -2.62 -10.97 -6.72
C LEU A 11 -2.96 -9.48 -6.79
N MET A 12 -1.99 -8.59 -6.52
CA MET A 12 -2.21 -7.15 -6.58
C MET A 12 -2.60 -6.69 -8.00
N GLY A 13 -1.87 -7.16 -9.03
CA GLY A 13 -2.22 -6.89 -10.44
C GLY A 13 -3.63 -7.37 -10.79
N PHE A 14 -3.96 -8.61 -10.43
CA PHE A 14 -5.29 -9.16 -10.63
C PHE A 14 -6.41 -8.34 -9.96
N LEU A 15 -6.19 -7.88 -8.72
CA LEU A 15 -7.15 -7.05 -7.99
C LEU A 15 -7.32 -5.68 -8.65
N VAL A 16 -6.23 -5.06 -9.13
CA VAL A 16 -6.26 -3.79 -9.87
C VAL A 16 -7.13 -3.90 -11.11
N GLU A 17 -6.96 -4.97 -11.90
CA GLU A 17 -7.79 -5.26 -13.08
C GLU A 17 -9.24 -5.56 -12.70
N LEU A 18 -9.46 -6.39 -11.66
CA LEU A 18 -10.78 -6.81 -11.20
C LEU A 18 -11.69 -5.63 -10.82
N ILE A 19 -11.11 -4.61 -10.15
CA ILE A 19 -11.87 -3.42 -9.74
C ILE A 19 -11.84 -2.30 -10.78
N ALA A 20 -11.23 -2.56 -11.95
CA ALA A 20 -11.03 -1.58 -13.03
C ALA A 20 -10.37 -0.29 -12.50
N ALA A 21 -9.28 -0.44 -11.74
CA ALA A 21 -8.59 0.69 -11.12
C ALA A 21 -7.92 1.59 -12.15
N HIS A 22 -7.91 2.90 -11.90
CA HIS A 22 -7.23 3.92 -12.69
C HIS A 22 -6.26 4.74 -11.84
N LYS A 23 -6.57 4.97 -10.57
CA LYS A 23 -5.78 5.81 -9.68
C LYS A 23 -5.41 5.04 -8.43
N THR A 24 -4.10 4.88 -8.23
CA THR A 24 -3.56 4.05 -7.17
C THR A 24 -2.50 4.78 -6.35
N LEU A 25 -2.26 4.30 -5.14
CA LEU A 25 -1.28 4.83 -4.20
C LEU A 25 -0.44 3.67 -3.66
N ASP A 26 0.88 3.85 -3.63
CA ASP A 26 1.86 2.90 -3.09
C ASP A 26 2.67 3.59 -1.99
N ILE A 27 2.55 3.13 -0.75
CA ILE A 27 3.19 3.70 0.43
C ILE A 27 4.29 2.75 0.90
N GLY A 28 5.54 3.11 0.57
CA GLY A 28 6.71 2.26 0.75
C GLY A 28 7.12 1.56 -0.55
N VAL A 29 7.93 2.23 -1.35
CA VAL A 29 8.29 1.80 -2.71
C VAL A 29 9.48 0.85 -2.74
N TYR A 30 10.51 1.13 -1.92
CA TYR A 30 11.79 0.44 -1.92
C TYR A 30 12.39 0.38 -3.34
N THR A 31 12.57 -0.81 -3.94
CA THR A 31 13.09 -1.00 -5.31
C THR A 31 11.99 -1.07 -6.37
N GLY A 32 10.74 -0.72 -6.02
CA GLY A 32 9.66 -0.42 -6.95
C GLY A 32 8.90 -1.60 -7.53
N TYR A 33 9.01 -2.79 -6.96
CA TYR A 33 8.35 -3.98 -7.52
C TYR A 33 6.82 -3.93 -7.39
N SER A 34 6.30 -3.48 -6.24
CA SER A 34 4.85 -3.27 -6.03
C SER A 34 4.27 -2.26 -7.03
N SER A 35 4.88 -1.08 -7.11
CA SER A 35 4.47 -0.03 -8.05
C SER A 35 4.56 -0.48 -9.51
N LEU A 36 5.59 -1.25 -9.86
CA LEU A 36 5.77 -1.82 -11.20
C LEU A 36 4.59 -2.70 -11.60
N LEU A 37 4.24 -3.67 -10.75
CA LEU A 37 3.18 -4.64 -11.04
C LEU A 37 1.80 -3.96 -11.11
N VAL A 38 1.53 -3.00 -10.22
CA VAL A 38 0.32 -2.18 -10.28
C VAL A 38 0.28 -1.37 -11.58
N ALA A 39 1.38 -0.70 -11.96
CA ALA A 39 1.44 0.10 -13.17
C ALA A 39 1.27 -0.72 -14.46
N LEU A 40 1.78 -1.98 -14.48
CA LEU A 40 1.57 -2.91 -15.59
C LEU A 40 0.11 -3.33 -15.75
N ALA A 41 -0.61 -3.50 -14.62
CA ALA A 41 -2.03 -3.88 -14.61
C ALA A 41 -2.99 -2.71 -14.90
N LEU A 42 -2.54 -1.46 -14.70
CA LEU A 42 -3.34 -0.28 -14.97
C LEU A 42 -3.50 -0.01 -16.47
N PRO A 43 -4.64 0.56 -16.91
CA PRO A 43 -4.80 1.04 -18.28
C PRO A 43 -3.81 2.17 -18.61
N ASP A 44 -3.67 2.53 -19.89
CA ASP A 44 -2.67 3.52 -20.33
C ASP A 44 -2.82 4.90 -19.66
N ASN A 45 -4.04 5.30 -19.33
CA ASN A 45 -4.34 6.53 -18.61
C ASN A 45 -4.31 6.37 -17.08
N GLY A 46 -3.95 5.18 -16.58
CA GLY A 46 -3.85 4.92 -15.15
C GLY A 46 -2.65 5.62 -14.50
N ARG A 47 -2.71 5.82 -13.20
CA ARG A 47 -1.67 6.51 -12.42
C ARG A 47 -1.40 5.82 -11.09
N VAL A 48 -0.11 5.76 -10.75
CA VAL A 48 0.39 5.34 -9.44
C VAL A 48 1.06 6.56 -8.79
N ILE A 49 0.61 6.97 -7.61
CA ILE A 49 1.40 7.85 -6.76
C ILE A 49 2.21 6.96 -5.82
N ALA A 50 3.53 7.05 -5.91
CA ALA A 50 4.47 6.20 -5.21
C ALA A 50 5.25 7.02 -4.18
N CYS A 51 5.12 6.67 -2.88
CA CYS A 51 5.69 7.43 -1.76
C CYS A 51 6.85 6.68 -1.12
N ASP A 52 8.01 7.31 -1.08
CA ASP A 52 9.20 6.80 -0.37
C ASP A 52 10.09 7.96 0.08
N ILE A 53 10.98 7.70 1.02
CA ILE A 53 11.97 8.67 1.51
C ILE A 53 13.40 8.36 1.02
N ASN A 54 13.63 7.19 0.45
CA ASN A 54 14.97 6.72 0.08
C ASN A 54 15.24 6.91 -1.42
N ALA A 55 16.06 7.92 -1.74
CA ALA A 55 16.43 8.23 -3.12
C ALA A 55 17.29 7.14 -3.79
N GLU A 56 18.09 6.38 -3.03
CA GLU A 56 18.98 5.35 -3.60
C GLU A 56 18.18 4.15 -4.08
N THR A 57 17.28 3.63 -3.25
CA THR A 57 16.44 2.49 -3.61
C THR A 57 15.43 2.85 -4.70
N THR A 58 14.86 4.05 -4.65
CA THR A 58 13.92 4.52 -5.67
C THR A 58 14.58 4.85 -7.01
N ALA A 59 15.88 5.17 -7.04
CA ALA A 59 16.62 5.26 -8.31
C ALA A 59 16.65 3.91 -9.05
N ILE A 60 16.80 2.81 -8.31
CA ILE A 60 16.70 1.45 -8.87
C ILE A 60 15.28 1.21 -9.40
N ALA A 61 14.26 1.60 -8.65
CA ALA A 61 12.87 1.50 -9.05
C ALA A 61 12.60 2.21 -10.39
N GLN A 62 13.05 3.47 -10.52
CA GLN A 62 12.88 4.28 -11.73
C GLN A 62 13.51 3.62 -12.96
N ASP A 63 14.70 3.01 -12.82
CA ASP A 63 15.36 2.29 -13.92
C ASP A 63 14.52 1.09 -14.39
N PHE A 64 13.97 0.30 -13.47
CA PHE A 64 13.09 -0.81 -13.81
C PHE A 64 11.77 -0.36 -14.42
N TRP A 65 11.15 0.73 -13.92
CA TRP A 65 9.92 1.28 -14.49
C TRP A 65 10.12 1.79 -15.92
N GLN A 66 11.28 2.40 -16.21
CA GLN A 66 11.66 2.81 -17.57
C GLN A 66 11.84 1.60 -18.49
N LYS A 67 12.58 0.60 -18.05
CA LYS A 67 12.81 -0.65 -18.83
C LYS A 67 11.50 -1.38 -19.13
N ALA A 68 10.54 -1.35 -18.23
CA ALA A 68 9.21 -1.94 -18.40
C ALA A 68 8.25 -1.05 -19.20
N GLY A 69 8.62 0.19 -19.53
CA GLY A 69 7.78 1.11 -20.30
C GLY A 69 6.62 1.74 -19.52
N VAL A 70 6.62 1.64 -18.18
CA VAL A 70 5.52 2.14 -17.33
C VAL A 70 5.85 3.40 -16.53
N ALA A 71 7.06 3.92 -16.64
CA ALA A 71 7.50 5.11 -15.87
C ALA A 71 6.56 6.32 -16.04
N HIS A 72 5.93 6.47 -17.20
CA HIS A 72 4.97 7.55 -17.48
C HIS A 72 3.68 7.47 -16.65
N LYS A 73 3.36 6.30 -16.06
CA LYS A 73 2.21 6.09 -15.18
C LYS A 73 2.53 6.38 -13.71
N ILE A 74 3.82 6.49 -13.32
CA ILE A 74 4.25 6.51 -11.93
C ILE A 74 4.76 7.90 -11.54
N ASP A 75 4.12 8.51 -10.57
CA ASP A 75 4.50 9.78 -9.94
C ASP A 75 5.19 9.48 -8.61
N LEU A 76 6.53 9.51 -8.60
CA LEU A 76 7.33 9.28 -7.41
C LEU A 76 7.41 10.52 -6.54
N ARG A 77 7.03 10.38 -5.29
CA ARG A 77 7.10 11.42 -4.24
C ARG A 77 8.15 11.06 -3.21
N LEU A 78 9.31 11.73 -3.25
CA LEU A 78 10.40 11.56 -2.29
C LEU A 78 10.19 12.51 -1.10
N ALA A 79 9.35 12.08 -0.16
CA ALA A 79 9.02 12.78 1.08
C ALA A 79 8.45 11.79 2.09
N PRO A 80 8.38 12.16 3.40
CA PRO A 80 7.61 11.39 4.35
C PRO A 80 6.18 11.15 3.84
N ALA A 81 5.75 9.88 3.79
CA ALA A 81 4.49 9.53 3.14
C ALA A 81 3.29 10.28 3.75
N LEU A 82 3.29 10.52 5.07
CA LEU A 82 2.22 11.29 5.71
C LEU A 82 2.08 12.71 5.13
N GLU A 83 3.19 13.37 4.78
CA GLU A 83 3.15 14.70 4.15
C GLU A 83 2.49 14.64 2.76
N THR A 84 2.84 13.61 1.97
CA THR A 84 2.22 13.39 0.65
C THR A 84 0.72 13.10 0.79
N LEU A 85 0.33 12.24 1.74
CA LEU A 85 -1.07 11.91 1.96
C LEU A 85 -1.89 13.11 2.42
N ASP A 86 -1.36 13.90 3.36
CA ASP A 86 -2.00 15.12 3.85
C ASP A 86 -2.12 16.18 2.72
N TYR A 87 -1.09 16.30 1.88
CA TYR A 87 -1.14 17.16 0.69
C TYR A 87 -2.25 16.72 -0.28
N LEU A 88 -2.36 15.43 -0.59
CA LEU A 88 -3.42 14.91 -1.47
C LEU A 88 -4.82 15.21 -0.92
N ILE A 89 -5.03 15.04 0.39
CA ILE A 89 -6.31 15.39 1.05
C ILE A 89 -6.61 16.89 0.91
N GLN A 90 -5.60 17.76 1.12
CA GLN A 90 -5.74 19.21 0.94
C GLN A 90 -6.04 19.63 -0.51
N GLN A 91 -5.59 18.84 -1.49
CA GLN A 91 -5.89 19.04 -2.92
C GLN A 91 -7.28 18.48 -3.33
N ASN A 92 -8.13 18.15 -2.37
CA ASN A 92 -9.47 17.59 -2.58
C ASN A 92 -9.47 16.22 -3.31
N GLU A 93 -8.43 15.41 -3.09
CA GLU A 93 -8.31 14.08 -3.64
C GLU A 93 -9.00 13.00 -2.78
N SER A 94 -9.80 13.39 -1.79
CA SER A 94 -10.61 12.49 -0.98
C SER A 94 -11.58 11.70 -1.85
N ASN A 95 -11.74 10.40 -1.56
CA ASN A 95 -12.60 9.49 -2.30
C ASN A 95 -12.26 9.34 -3.80
N SER A 96 -10.99 9.49 -4.18
CA SER A 96 -10.57 9.42 -5.59
C SER A 96 -9.67 8.23 -5.94
N PHE A 97 -9.12 7.53 -4.95
CA PHE A 97 -8.23 6.40 -5.19
C PHE A 97 -8.98 5.08 -5.23
N ASP A 98 -8.68 4.26 -6.24
CA ASP A 98 -9.29 2.94 -6.44
C ASP A 98 -8.61 1.85 -5.62
N PHE A 99 -7.27 1.93 -5.54
CA PHE A 99 -6.41 0.93 -4.93
C PHE A 99 -5.27 1.60 -4.19
N ILE A 100 -5.02 1.19 -2.96
CA ILE A 100 -3.94 1.71 -2.11
C ILE A 100 -3.19 0.54 -1.50
N PHE A 101 -1.86 0.57 -1.57
CA PHE A 101 -0.99 -0.42 -0.93
C PHE A 101 -0.14 0.24 0.15
N ILE A 102 -0.03 -0.40 1.32
CA ILE A 102 0.72 0.09 2.49
C ILE A 102 1.75 -0.97 2.87
N ASP A 103 3.03 -0.67 2.66
CA ASP A 103 4.18 -1.46 3.08
C ASP A 103 5.35 -0.55 3.46
N ALA A 104 5.18 0.24 4.50
CA ALA A 104 6.17 1.19 5.00
C ALA A 104 6.53 0.89 6.47
N ASP A 105 6.99 1.89 7.21
CA ASP A 105 7.33 1.76 8.62
C ASP A 105 6.10 1.42 9.48
N LYS A 106 6.23 0.36 10.26
CA LYS A 106 5.09 -0.26 10.96
C LYS A 106 4.51 0.64 12.08
N GLN A 107 5.30 1.57 12.61
CA GLN A 107 4.84 2.51 13.64
C GLN A 107 3.77 3.48 13.13
N ASN A 108 3.74 3.75 11.83
CA ASN A 108 2.79 4.66 11.19
C ASN A 108 1.63 3.95 10.50
N TYR A 109 1.47 2.64 10.60
CA TYR A 109 0.41 1.89 9.90
C TYR A 109 -0.99 2.45 10.14
N LEU A 110 -1.33 2.79 11.38
CA LEU A 110 -2.63 3.37 11.68
C LEU A 110 -2.80 4.76 11.05
N ASN A 111 -1.74 5.57 11.05
CA ASN A 111 -1.74 6.90 10.42
C ASN A 111 -1.88 6.81 8.89
N TYR A 112 -1.18 5.87 8.26
CA TYR A 112 -1.31 5.61 6.82
C TYR A 112 -2.72 5.12 6.47
N TYR A 113 -3.26 4.19 7.26
CA TYR A 113 -4.59 3.64 7.06
C TYR A 113 -5.69 4.71 7.13
N GLU A 114 -5.70 5.58 8.13
CA GLU A 114 -6.73 6.62 8.29
C GLU A 114 -6.73 7.59 7.09
N ARG A 115 -5.55 8.00 6.62
CA ARG A 115 -5.44 8.84 5.43
C ARG A 115 -5.82 8.09 4.15
N SER A 116 -5.39 6.85 4.03
CA SER A 116 -5.77 5.98 2.92
C SER A 116 -7.28 5.77 2.86
N LEU A 117 -7.93 5.61 4.00
CA LEU A 117 -9.38 5.49 4.08
C LEU A 117 -10.08 6.79 3.63
N THR A 118 -9.51 7.96 3.94
CA THR A 118 -10.01 9.25 3.44
C THR A 118 -9.86 9.36 1.93
N LEU A 119 -8.72 8.92 1.39
CA LEU A 119 -8.37 9.01 -0.04
C LEU A 119 -9.09 7.97 -0.89
N ALA A 120 -9.29 6.75 -0.38
CA ALA A 120 -9.96 5.67 -1.09
C ALA A 120 -11.42 6.04 -1.40
N ARG A 121 -11.88 5.74 -2.62
CA ARG A 121 -13.31 5.88 -2.96
C ARG A 121 -14.15 4.81 -2.28
N PRO A 122 -15.47 4.99 -2.15
CA PRO A 122 -16.36 3.88 -1.80
C PRO A 122 -16.18 2.71 -2.77
N GLY A 123 -16.06 1.50 -2.21
CA GLY A 123 -15.74 0.29 -2.98
C GLY A 123 -14.26 0.11 -3.34
N GLY A 124 -13.40 1.11 -3.08
CA GLY A 124 -11.95 1.02 -3.27
C GLY A 124 -11.30 0.05 -2.29
N LEU A 125 -10.12 -0.45 -2.66
CA LEU A 125 -9.34 -1.41 -1.88
C LEU A 125 -8.12 -0.75 -1.25
N ILE A 126 -7.88 -1.08 0.02
CA ILE A 126 -6.65 -0.77 0.76
C ILE A 126 -6.03 -2.10 1.15
N LEU A 127 -4.80 -2.35 0.72
CA LEU A 127 -4.02 -3.53 1.04
C LEU A 127 -2.93 -3.15 2.04
N ILE A 128 -2.77 -3.94 3.09
CA ILE A 128 -1.78 -3.70 4.13
C ILE A 128 -0.93 -4.95 4.32
N ASP A 129 0.37 -4.81 4.08
CA ASP A 129 1.33 -5.91 4.12
C ASP A 129 1.90 -6.16 5.52
N ASN A 130 2.49 -7.33 5.71
CA ASN A 130 3.19 -7.81 6.91
C ASN A 130 2.35 -7.77 8.20
N VAL A 131 1.06 -8.01 8.09
CA VAL A 131 0.15 -7.95 9.24
C VAL A 131 0.30 -9.13 10.20
N LEU A 132 0.97 -10.21 9.79
CA LEU A 132 1.30 -11.37 10.63
C LEU A 132 2.66 -11.22 11.32
N TRP A 133 3.57 -10.45 10.75
CA TRP A 133 4.89 -10.15 11.30
C TRP A 133 5.65 -11.39 11.75
N SER A 134 5.80 -12.37 10.85
CA SER A 134 6.40 -13.69 11.10
C SER A 134 5.77 -14.42 12.30
N GLY A 135 4.47 -14.23 12.52
CA GLY A 135 3.72 -14.80 13.64
C GLY A 135 3.91 -14.09 14.98
N ARG A 136 4.78 -13.09 15.06
CA ARG A 136 5.11 -12.37 16.32
C ARG A 136 3.90 -11.64 16.92
N VAL A 137 2.94 -11.23 16.09
CA VAL A 137 1.71 -10.58 16.56
C VAL A 137 0.86 -11.49 17.46
N ALA A 138 0.97 -12.82 17.31
CA ALA A 138 0.25 -13.79 18.10
C ALA A 138 0.98 -14.18 19.41
N ASN A 139 2.26 -13.85 19.54
CA ASN A 139 3.03 -14.15 20.74
C ASN A 139 2.86 -13.02 21.79
N PRO A 140 2.20 -13.28 22.95
CA PRO A 140 1.97 -12.26 23.97
C PRO A 140 3.26 -11.71 24.59
N ASP A 141 4.37 -12.45 24.54
CA ASP A 141 5.66 -12.06 25.12
C ASP A 141 6.50 -11.14 24.21
N GLU A 142 6.03 -10.91 22.98
CA GLU A 142 6.68 -9.97 22.06
C GLU A 142 6.21 -8.53 22.30
N HIS A 143 7.16 -7.70 22.76
CA HIS A 143 6.87 -6.31 23.16
C HIS A 143 7.69 -5.26 22.40
N ASP A 144 8.39 -5.64 21.33
CA ASP A 144 9.06 -4.66 20.50
C ASP A 144 8.06 -3.70 19.82
N LYS A 145 8.52 -2.48 19.55
CA LYS A 145 7.66 -1.40 19.05
C LYS A 145 6.91 -1.74 17.77
N GLN A 146 7.56 -2.45 16.84
CA GLN A 146 6.95 -2.79 15.54
C GLN A 146 5.84 -3.83 15.72
N THR A 147 6.09 -4.89 16.49
CA THR A 147 5.09 -5.92 16.80
C THR A 147 3.88 -5.33 17.52
N VAL A 148 4.11 -4.46 18.50
CA VAL A 148 3.02 -3.77 19.24
C VAL A 148 2.22 -2.87 18.30
N SER A 149 2.89 -2.14 17.40
CA SER A 149 2.21 -1.26 16.42
C SER A 149 1.32 -2.06 15.46
N ILE A 150 1.83 -3.17 14.91
CA ILE A 150 1.03 -4.03 14.01
C ILE A 150 -0.13 -4.67 14.76
N ARG A 151 0.08 -5.15 15.98
CA ARG A 151 -0.99 -5.72 16.81
C ARG A 151 -2.09 -4.69 17.11
N THR A 152 -1.70 -3.45 17.42
CA THR A 152 -2.63 -2.32 17.63
C THR A 152 -3.41 -2.01 16.36
N PHE A 153 -2.72 -1.97 15.22
CA PHE A 153 -3.34 -1.77 13.91
C PHE A 153 -4.34 -2.89 13.58
N ASN A 154 -3.93 -4.15 13.72
CA ASN A 154 -4.79 -5.31 13.44
C ASN A 154 -6.08 -5.29 14.26
N LYS A 155 -5.99 -4.90 15.54
CA LYS A 155 -7.17 -4.73 16.40
C LYS A 155 -8.06 -3.60 15.90
N ALA A 156 -7.48 -2.45 15.59
CA ALA A 156 -8.23 -1.27 15.14
C ALA A 156 -9.00 -1.53 13.84
N ILE A 157 -8.33 -2.15 12.83
CA ILE A 157 -8.98 -2.43 11.55
C ILE A 157 -10.06 -3.52 11.65
N HIS A 158 -9.88 -4.49 12.56
CA HIS A 158 -10.88 -5.52 12.83
C HIS A 158 -12.18 -4.93 13.38
N GLU A 159 -12.09 -3.89 14.18
CA GLU A 159 -13.24 -3.22 14.81
C GLU A 159 -13.85 -2.12 13.92
N ASP A 160 -13.20 -1.76 12.81
CA ASP A 160 -13.61 -0.66 11.94
C ASP A 160 -14.83 -1.01 11.07
N LYS A 161 -15.93 -0.30 11.31
CA LYS A 161 -17.19 -0.49 10.56
C LYS A 161 -17.24 0.21 9.20
N ARG A 162 -16.22 0.98 8.86
CA ARG A 162 -16.11 1.71 7.58
C ARG A 162 -15.62 0.82 6.44
N VAL A 163 -15.14 -0.39 6.77
CA VAL A 163 -14.56 -1.34 5.80
C VAL A 163 -15.06 -2.76 6.01
N SER A 164 -15.05 -3.54 4.94
CA SER A 164 -15.07 -5.01 5.00
C SER A 164 -13.64 -5.51 4.83
N ILE A 165 -13.19 -6.42 5.69
CA ILE A 165 -11.82 -6.92 5.68
C ILE A 165 -11.72 -8.40 5.34
N SER A 166 -10.60 -8.79 4.74
CA SER A 166 -10.19 -10.17 4.54
C SER A 166 -8.67 -10.29 4.74
N LEU A 167 -8.24 -11.29 5.49
CA LEU A 167 -6.83 -11.63 5.64
C LEU A 167 -6.46 -12.74 4.67
N ILE A 168 -5.43 -12.52 3.85
CA ILE A 168 -4.84 -13.54 2.98
C ILE A 168 -3.47 -13.91 3.56
N PRO A 169 -3.21 -15.19 3.86
CA PRO A 169 -1.93 -15.65 4.40
C PRO A 169 -0.91 -15.83 3.26
N ILE A 170 -0.65 -14.76 2.51
CA ILE A 170 0.36 -14.66 1.47
C ILE A 170 1.53 -13.84 2.01
N GLY A 171 2.77 -14.22 1.70
CA GLY A 171 3.94 -13.55 2.26
C GLY A 171 3.91 -13.54 3.80
N ASP A 172 4.02 -12.35 4.37
CA ASP A 172 3.93 -12.13 5.84
C ASP A 172 2.53 -11.64 6.27
N GLY A 173 1.51 -12.06 5.53
CA GLY A 173 0.11 -11.74 5.76
C GLY A 173 -0.31 -10.41 5.14
N LEU A 174 -1.32 -10.46 4.27
CA LEU A 174 -1.89 -9.32 3.57
C LEU A 174 -3.33 -9.10 4.01
N THR A 175 -3.61 -7.98 4.64
CA THR A 175 -5.00 -7.56 4.92
C THR A 175 -5.54 -6.76 3.74
N LEU A 176 -6.69 -7.20 3.22
CA LEU A 176 -7.50 -6.47 2.26
C LEU A 176 -8.62 -5.75 3.01
N ALA A 177 -8.76 -4.45 2.80
CA ALA A 177 -9.86 -3.65 3.34
C ALA A 177 -10.59 -2.97 2.18
N ARG A 178 -11.89 -3.25 2.04
CA ARG A 178 -12.76 -2.60 1.06
C ARG A 178 -13.58 -1.53 1.76
N LYS A 179 -13.44 -0.28 1.35
CA LYS A 179 -14.22 0.84 1.89
C LYS A 179 -15.70 0.71 1.51
N HIS A 180 -16.60 1.00 2.47
CA HIS A 180 -18.04 1.03 2.26
C HIS A 180 -18.51 2.26 1.49
#